data_8889af19bd7a81d15311565cc0770857
#
_entry.id   8889af19bd7a81d15311565cc0770857
#
_cell.length_a   1.000
_cell.length_b   1.000
_cell.length_c   1.000
_cell.angle_alpha   90.00
_cell.angle_beta   90.00
_cell.angle_gamma   90.00
#
_symmetry.space_group_name_H-M   'P 1'
#
loop_
_entity.id
_entity.type
_entity.pdbx_description
1 polymer ?
#
loop_
_entity_poly.entity_id
_entity_poly.type
_entity_poly.pdbx_seq_one_letter_code
_entity_poly.pdbx_strand_id
1 'polypeptide(L)'
;RRSKWNKMIRILNSKKRNFEKTLDNYLSIRKKKVNSSLVSVNKIIREVKKNGDKALLKFEKKFNQNNIITPDLKQINKSIKSLDKKVKKAIDIAFNRIYKFHSLQSYKNISYIDKLKNKLEYKYLPIESVAIYVPGSAISYPSSVLMNAIPAIVAGVKRIIMINPGFKGKQNSAVLYAARKCKIKEIYSIGGPSAIAAAAYGTKKIQKVDKIVGPGNAYVAAAKREIFGEVGIEGMTAGPSEVTIVCDKFSDPGWVASDLIAQAEHDNLDQSILVSKDKKLIDKVKIELQK
;
A
#
# COMPACT_ATOMS: atom_id res chain seq x y z
N ARG A 1 4.14 26.09 9.29
CA ARG A 1 3.28 24.88 9.15
C ARG A 1 2.02 24.93 10.03
N ARG A 2 2.07 25.48 11.26
CA ARG A 2 0.93 25.53 12.24
C ARG A 2 -0.33 26.24 11.72
N SER A 3 -0.23 27.30 10.92
CA SER A 3 -1.41 28.05 10.43
C SER A 3 -2.23 27.30 9.36
N LYS A 4 -1.66 26.27 8.70
CA LYS A 4 -2.31 25.49 7.66
C LYS A 4 -3.31 24.47 8.24
N TRP A 5 -3.03 23.89 9.40
CA TRP A 5 -3.88 22.88 10.04
C TRP A 5 -5.18 23.46 10.58
N ASN A 6 -5.15 24.68 11.14
CA ASN A 6 -6.36 25.35 11.65
C ASN A 6 -7.41 25.64 10.57
N LYS A 7 -7.00 25.78 9.30
CA LYS A 7 -7.93 25.95 8.16
C LYS A 7 -8.49 24.63 7.62
N MET A 8 -7.94 23.49 8.02
CA MET A 8 -8.30 22.17 7.48
C MET A 8 -9.29 21.40 8.37
N ILE A 9 -9.32 21.67 9.70
CA ILE A 9 -10.25 21.00 10.62
C ILE A 9 -11.63 21.60 10.46
N ARG A 10 -12.60 20.77 10.04
CA ARG A 10 -14.01 21.17 9.93
C ARG A 10 -14.79 20.61 11.11
N ILE A 11 -15.61 21.45 11.73
CA ILE A 11 -16.53 21.05 12.80
C ILE A 11 -17.94 21.08 12.24
N LEU A 12 -18.61 19.94 12.32
CA LEU A 12 -20.02 19.79 11.99
C LEU A 12 -20.82 19.64 13.28
N ASN A 13 -22.01 20.25 13.34
CA ASN A 13 -22.90 20.12 14.46
C ASN A 13 -24.16 19.41 14.01
N SER A 14 -24.43 18.20 14.57
CA SER A 14 -25.57 17.35 14.22
C SER A 14 -26.94 17.97 14.52
N LYS A 15 -27.00 19.00 15.39
CA LYS A 15 -28.24 19.73 15.69
C LYS A 15 -28.65 20.74 14.61
N LYS A 16 -27.76 21.04 13.63
CA LYS A 16 -28.10 21.96 12.54
C LYS A 16 -29.01 21.30 11.51
N ARG A 17 -30.05 22.00 11.04
CA ARG A 17 -31.05 21.51 10.09
C ARG A 17 -30.45 20.96 8.78
N ASN A 18 -29.29 21.45 8.36
CA ASN A 18 -28.61 21.02 7.12
C ASN A 18 -27.42 20.08 7.38
N PHE A 19 -27.32 19.46 8.55
CA PHE A 19 -26.18 18.63 8.95
C PHE A 19 -25.93 17.48 7.98
N GLU A 20 -26.95 16.67 7.68
CA GLU A 20 -26.84 15.49 6.79
C GLU A 20 -26.34 15.90 5.40
N LYS A 21 -27.00 16.89 4.78
CA LYS A 21 -26.58 17.41 3.47
C LYS A 21 -25.14 17.92 3.47
N THR A 22 -24.71 18.55 4.56
CA THR A 22 -23.33 19.07 4.69
C THR A 22 -22.33 17.94 4.86
N LEU A 23 -22.67 16.92 5.63
CA LEU A 23 -21.86 15.71 5.82
C LEU A 23 -21.73 14.94 4.50
N ASP A 24 -22.84 14.68 3.80
CA ASP A 24 -22.84 13.98 2.52
C ASP A 24 -22.01 14.71 1.46
N ASN A 25 -22.15 16.03 1.37
CA ASN A 25 -21.32 16.83 0.49
C ASN A 25 -19.84 16.69 0.83
N TYR A 26 -19.48 16.70 2.11
CA TYR A 26 -18.11 16.55 2.54
C TYR A 26 -17.54 15.16 2.18
N LEU A 27 -18.28 14.11 2.47
CA LEU A 27 -17.88 12.73 2.16
C LEU A 27 -17.82 12.48 0.64
N SER A 28 -18.71 13.11 -0.15
CA SER A 28 -18.73 12.95 -1.61
C SER A 28 -17.54 13.59 -2.34
N ILE A 29 -16.88 14.58 -1.76
CA ILE A 29 -15.70 15.25 -2.37
C ILE A 29 -14.60 14.23 -2.67
N ARG A 30 -14.38 13.29 -1.76
CA ARG A 30 -13.39 12.23 -1.90
C ARG A 30 -13.72 11.29 -3.07
N LYS A 31 -14.97 10.84 -3.18
CA LYS A 31 -15.44 9.98 -4.28
C LYS A 31 -15.19 10.62 -5.65
N LYS A 32 -15.44 11.93 -5.78
CA LYS A 32 -15.23 12.68 -7.03
C LYS A 32 -13.74 12.75 -7.41
N LYS A 33 -12.84 12.95 -6.45
CA LYS A 33 -11.38 13.00 -6.70
C LYS A 33 -10.84 11.64 -7.15
N VAL A 34 -11.31 10.55 -6.57
CA VAL A 34 -10.91 9.20 -6.98
C VAL A 34 -11.35 8.89 -8.41
N ASN A 35 -12.56 9.27 -8.80
CA ASN A 35 -13.08 9.02 -10.14
C ASN A 35 -12.38 9.83 -11.24
N SER A 36 -11.94 11.05 -10.97
CA SER A 36 -11.20 11.87 -11.93
C SER A 36 -9.81 11.31 -12.31
N SER A 37 -9.27 10.43 -11.48
CA SER A 37 -7.97 9.78 -11.73
C SER A 37 -8.02 8.69 -12.80
N LEU A 38 -9.18 8.10 -13.07
CA LEU A 38 -9.32 6.93 -13.96
C LEU A 38 -8.92 7.21 -15.42
N VAL A 39 -9.33 8.34 -15.97
CA VAL A 39 -9.03 8.67 -17.39
C VAL A 39 -7.52 8.79 -17.63
N SER A 40 -6.79 9.40 -16.71
CA SER A 40 -5.34 9.53 -16.81
C SER A 40 -4.62 8.20 -16.63
N VAL A 41 -5.14 7.33 -15.78
CA VAL A 41 -4.59 5.99 -15.51
C VAL A 41 -4.66 5.11 -16.75
N ASN A 42 -5.81 5.05 -17.43
CA ASN A 42 -5.99 4.26 -18.66
C ASN A 42 -5.03 4.66 -19.77
N LYS A 43 -4.81 5.97 -19.92
CA LYS A 43 -3.82 6.47 -20.88
C LYS A 43 -2.40 5.98 -20.56
N ILE A 44 -2.01 6.01 -19.27
CA ILE A 44 -0.70 5.53 -18.83
C ILE A 44 -0.55 4.04 -19.09
N ILE A 45 -1.56 3.23 -18.73
CA ILE A 45 -1.55 1.77 -18.94
C ILE A 45 -1.38 1.43 -20.43
N ARG A 46 -2.19 2.05 -21.29
CA ARG A 46 -2.10 1.84 -22.76
C ARG A 46 -0.72 2.23 -23.31
N GLU A 47 -0.15 3.32 -22.82
CA GLU A 47 1.17 3.78 -23.28
C GLU A 47 2.27 2.82 -22.87
N VAL A 48 2.24 2.28 -21.64
CA VAL A 48 3.20 1.26 -21.17
C VAL A 48 3.03 -0.04 -21.95
N LYS A 49 1.79 -0.51 -22.17
CA LYS A 49 1.51 -1.71 -22.96
C LYS A 49 2.09 -1.60 -24.38
N LYS A 50 2.02 -0.41 -24.99
CA LYS A 50 2.51 -0.15 -26.36
C LYS A 50 4.03 0.07 -26.44
N ASN A 51 4.59 0.87 -25.53
CA ASN A 51 5.94 1.42 -25.61
C ASN A 51 6.92 0.88 -24.56
N GLY A 52 6.47 -0.03 -23.67
CA GLY A 52 7.29 -0.75 -22.69
C GLY A 52 8.18 0.17 -21.83
N ASP A 53 9.47 -0.18 -21.72
CA ASP A 53 10.44 0.53 -20.88
C ASP A 53 10.58 2.02 -21.22
N LYS A 54 10.40 2.41 -22.48
CA LYS A 54 10.47 3.82 -22.90
C LYS A 54 9.36 4.66 -22.26
N ALA A 55 8.13 4.13 -22.26
CA ALA A 55 6.99 4.78 -21.60
C ALA A 55 7.17 4.77 -20.07
N LEU A 56 7.63 3.65 -19.52
CA LEU A 56 7.89 3.52 -18.09
C LEU A 56 8.87 4.58 -17.59
N LEU A 57 10.03 4.74 -18.24
CA LEU A 57 11.02 5.77 -17.89
C LEU A 57 10.49 7.19 -18.05
N LYS A 58 9.66 7.45 -19.08
CA LYS A 58 9.00 8.76 -19.28
C LYS A 58 8.13 9.12 -18.08
N PHE A 59 7.32 8.16 -17.57
CA PHE A 59 6.45 8.39 -16.43
C PHE A 59 7.22 8.46 -15.11
N GLU A 60 8.28 7.66 -14.94
CA GLU A 60 9.16 7.74 -13.78
C GLU A 60 9.84 9.11 -13.67
N LYS A 61 10.35 9.65 -14.78
CA LYS A 61 10.90 11.01 -14.82
C LYS A 61 9.87 12.05 -14.41
N LYS A 62 8.66 11.93 -14.96
CA LYS A 62 7.58 12.92 -14.75
C LYS A 62 7.05 12.93 -13.32
N PHE A 63 6.83 11.77 -12.71
CA PHE A 63 6.11 11.65 -11.44
C PHE A 63 7.01 11.37 -10.25
N ASN A 64 8.09 10.61 -10.43
CA ASN A 64 8.97 10.14 -9.36
C ASN A 64 10.37 10.77 -9.40
N GLN A 65 10.65 11.67 -10.38
CA GLN A 65 11.98 12.27 -10.59
C GLN A 65 13.09 11.20 -10.64
N ASN A 66 12.79 10.07 -11.27
CA ASN A 66 13.65 8.90 -11.34
C ASN A 66 13.95 8.51 -12.80
N ASN A 67 15.19 8.12 -13.08
CA ASN A 67 15.65 7.72 -14.41
C ASN A 67 16.06 6.24 -14.48
N ILE A 68 15.85 5.48 -13.41
CA ILE A 68 16.37 4.13 -13.24
C ILE A 68 15.21 3.18 -13.00
N ILE A 69 15.10 2.09 -13.78
CA ILE A 69 14.14 1.02 -13.55
C ILE A 69 14.68 0.05 -12.51
N THR A 70 15.91 -0.41 -12.69
CA THR A 70 16.56 -1.39 -11.81
C THR A 70 17.68 -0.71 -11.04
N PRO A 71 17.62 -0.67 -9.70
CA PRO A 71 18.67 -0.07 -8.91
C PRO A 71 19.97 -0.91 -8.95
N ASP A 72 21.11 -0.25 -8.76
CA ASP A 72 22.41 -0.92 -8.72
C ASP A 72 22.57 -1.77 -7.44
N LEU A 73 22.97 -3.02 -7.59
CA LEU A 73 23.22 -3.95 -6.49
C LEU A 73 24.29 -3.48 -5.52
N LYS A 74 25.34 -2.77 -6.00
CA LYS A 74 26.37 -2.19 -5.13
C LYS A 74 25.78 -1.12 -4.21
N GLN A 75 24.90 -0.27 -4.75
CA GLN A 75 24.19 0.75 -3.97
C GLN A 75 23.24 0.14 -2.96
N ILE A 76 22.48 -0.89 -3.34
CA ILE A 76 21.62 -1.66 -2.43
C ILE A 76 22.46 -2.22 -1.28
N ASN A 77 23.57 -2.88 -1.58
CA ASN A 77 24.44 -3.48 -0.57
C ASN A 77 25.03 -2.44 0.39
N LYS A 78 25.48 -1.30 -0.14
CA LYS A 78 25.99 -0.18 0.67
C LYS A 78 24.88 0.36 1.60
N SER A 79 23.68 0.59 1.07
CA SER A 79 22.54 1.09 1.83
C SER A 79 22.14 0.15 2.97
N ILE A 80 22.13 -1.16 2.72
CA ILE A 80 21.83 -2.15 3.75
C ILE A 80 22.93 -2.23 4.81
N LYS A 81 24.20 -2.09 4.44
CA LYS A 81 25.30 -2.09 5.41
C LYS A 81 25.18 -0.93 6.39
N SER A 82 24.81 0.27 5.92
CA SER A 82 24.65 1.47 6.76
C SER A 82 23.42 1.49 7.65
N LEU A 83 22.48 0.53 7.50
CA LEU A 83 21.29 0.46 8.33
C LEU A 83 21.64 0.13 9.77
N ASP A 84 21.05 0.86 10.71
CA ASP A 84 21.23 0.66 12.15
C ASP A 84 20.95 -0.78 12.58
N LYS A 85 21.76 -1.31 13.50
CA LYS A 85 21.66 -2.69 14.00
C LYS A 85 20.35 -2.95 14.74
N LYS A 86 19.83 -1.96 15.48
CA LYS A 86 18.56 -2.09 16.20
C LYS A 86 17.39 -2.23 15.22
N VAL A 87 17.43 -1.44 14.12
CA VAL A 87 16.41 -1.53 13.06
C VAL A 87 16.46 -2.89 12.35
N LYS A 88 17.66 -3.40 12.03
CA LYS A 88 17.82 -4.77 11.49
C LYS A 88 17.20 -5.81 12.40
N LYS A 89 17.54 -5.77 13.71
CA LYS A 89 17.00 -6.69 14.73
C LYS A 89 15.46 -6.60 14.80
N ALA A 90 14.89 -5.40 14.76
CA ALA A 90 13.44 -5.21 14.78
C ALA A 90 12.76 -5.85 13.55
N ILE A 91 13.34 -5.67 12.35
CA ILE A 91 12.84 -6.30 11.13
C ILE A 91 12.96 -7.82 11.19
N ASP A 92 14.05 -8.36 11.76
CA ASP A 92 14.23 -9.80 11.92
C ASP A 92 13.20 -10.41 12.87
N ILE A 93 12.91 -9.72 13.98
CA ILE A 93 11.86 -10.14 14.93
C ILE A 93 10.49 -10.12 14.24
N ALA A 94 10.17 -9.04 13.53
CA ALA A 94 8.92 -8.90 12.79
C ALA A 94 8.77 -10.00 11.73
N PHE A 95 9.81 -10.26 10.94
CA PHE A 95 9.84 -11.35 9.95
C PHE A 95 9.47 -12.69 10.59
N ASN A 96 10.15 -13.06 11.69
CA ASN A 96 9.94 -14.35 12.33
C ASN A 96 8.51 -14.50 12.86
N ARG A 97 7.95 -13.44 13.46
CA ARG A 97 6.58 -13.43 14.01
C ARG A 97 5.54 -13.56 12.90
N ILE A 98 5.68 -12.78 11.83
CA ILE A 98 4.77 -12.80 10.69
C ILE A 98 4.87 -14.16 9.96
N TYR A 99 6.07 -14.67 9.75
CA TYR A 99 6.30 -15.99 9.13
C TYR A 99 5.62 -17.11 9.93
N LYS A 100 5.84 -17.13 11.25
CA LYS A 100 5.21 -18.12 12.14
C LYS A 100 3.69 -18.08 12.04
N PHE A 101 3.09 -16.88 12.04
CA PHE A 101 1.65 -16.71 11.92
C PHE A 101 1.12 -17.23 10.58
N HIS A 102 1.70 -16.80 9.46
CA HIS A 102 1.25 -17.22 8.14
C HIS A 102 1.50 -18.71 7.86
N SER A 103 2.52 -19.32 8.48
CA SER A 103 2.74 -20.77 8.36
C SER A 103 1.57 -21.60 8.90
N LEU A 104 0.73 -21.03 9.79
CA LEU A 104 -0.47 -21.69 10.29
C LEU A 104 -1.65 -21.61 9.33
N GLN A 105 -1.56 -20.79 8.28
CA GLN A 105 -2.62 -20.54 7.29
C GLN A 105 -2.50 -21.43 6.04
N SER A 106 -1.61 -22.42 6.04
CA SER A 106 -1.46 -23.33 4.90
C SER A 106 -2.72 -24.18 4.73
N TYR A 107 -3.23 -24.22 3.51
CA TYR A 107 -4.38 -25.04 3.14
C TYR A 107 -3.94 -26.50 2.90
N LYS A 108 -4.77 -27.46 3.34
CA LYS A 108 -4.57 -28.88 3.07
C LYS A 108 -5.32 -29.28 1.81
N ASN A 109 -4.69 -30.10 0.98
CA ASN A 109 -5.37 -30.71 -0.15
C ASN A 109 -6.49 -31.65 0.35
N ILE A 110 -7.57 -31.73 -0.37
CA ILE A 110 -8.69 -32.60 -0.09
C ILE A 110 -8.66 -33.73 -1.11
N SER A 111 -8.79 -34.98 -0.63
CA SER A 111 -8.96 -36.15 -1.49
C SER A 111 -10.12 -36.97 -0.95
N TYR A 112 -11.06 -37.30 -1.80
CA TYR A 112 -12.26 -38.04 -1.47
C TYR A 112 -12.52 -39.13 -2.54
N ILE A 113 -12.85 -40.35 -2.10
CA ILE A 113 -13.25 -41.43 -2.97
C ILE A 113 -14.71 -41.78 -2.67
N ASP A 114 -15.56 -41.68 -3.66
CA ASP A 114 -16.98 -42.01 -3.53
C ASP A 114 -17.26 -43.53 -3.51
N LYS A 115 -18.52 -43.88 -3.30
CA LYS A 115 -18.95 -45.31 -3.25
C LYS A 115 -18.75 -46.04 -4.59
N LEU A 116 -18.67 -45.33 -5.70
CA LEU A 116 -18.42 -45.83 -7.05
C LEU A 116 -16.93 -45.84 -7.39
N LYS A 117 -16.04 -45.58 -6.42
CA LYS A 117 -14.59 -45.51 -6.57
C LYS A 117 -14.10 -44.33 -7.44
N ASN A 118 -14.93 -43.31 -7.67
CA ASN A 118 -14.46 -42.08 -8.30
C ASN A 118 -13.62 -41.29 -7.32
N LYS A 119 -12.42 -40.84 -7.74
CA LYS A 119 -11.51 -40.04 -6.93
C LYS A 119 -11.71 -38.58 -7.26
N LEU A 120 -12.08 -37.76 -6.26
CA LEU A 120 -12.24 -36.31 -6.31
C LEU A 120 -11.12 -35.67 -5.50
N GLU A 121 -10.39 -34.75 -6.12
CA GLU A 121 -9.28 -34.06 -5.45
C GLU A 121 -9.40 -32.56 -5.63
N TYR A 122 -9.15 -31.81 -4.54
CA TYR A 122 -8.97 -30.38 -4.55
C TYR A 122 -7.54 -30.07 -4.11
N LYS A 123 -6.75 -29.49 -5.01
CA LYS A 123 -5.33 -29.19 -4.79
C LYS A 123 -5.09 -27.69 -4.71
N TYR A 124 -4.40 -27.27 -3.66
CA TYR A 124 -3.90 -25.89 -3.53
C TYR A 124 -2.49 -25.85 -4.11
N LEU A 125 -2.30 -25.07 -5.16
CA LEU A 125 -1.01 -24.87 -5.80
C LEU A 125 -0.60 -23.39 -5.70
N PRO A 126 0.70 -23.10 -5.47
CA PRO A 126 1.18 -21.73 -5.53
C PRO A 126 1.08 -21.18 -6.95
N ILE A 127 0.82 -19.89 -7.09
CA ILE A 127 1.07 -19.18 -8.34
C ILE A 127 2.58 -19.10 -8.60
N GLU A 128 2.99 -18.92 -9.85
CA GLU A 128 4.42 -18.93 -10.18
C GLU A 128 5.13 -17.66 -9.75
N SER A 129 4.47 -16.50 -9.91
CA SER A 129 5.08 -15.20 -9.68
C SER A 129 4.14 -14.16 -9.07
N VAL A 130 4.69 -13.29 -8.21
CA VAL A 130 3.96 -12.17 -7.61
C VAL A 130 4.82 -10.90 -7.58
N ALA A 131 4.20 -9.78 -7.92
CA ALA A 131 4.76 -8.45 -7.65
C ALA A 131 4.20 -7.90 -6.34
N ILE A 132 5.06 -7.56 -5.41
CA ILE A 132 4.67 -6.80 -4.23
C ILE A 132 4.89 -5.31 -4.49
N TYR A 133 3.84 -4.51 -4.38
CA TYR A 133 3.93 -3.06 -4.48
C TYR A 133 4.17 -2.47 -3.07
N VAL A 134 5.29 -1.78 -2.93
CA VAL A 134 5.68 -1.11 -1.68
C VAL A 134 5.69 0.40 -1.94
N PRO A 135 4.87 1.18 -1.26
CA PRO A 135 4.82 2.62 -1.48
C PRO A 135 6.18 3.30 -1.30
N GLY A 136 6.48 4.26 -2.18
CA GLY A 136 7.66 5.11 -2.07
C GLY A 136 7.23 6.49 -1.58
N SER A 137 7.67 6.86 -0.38
CA SER A 137 7.42 8.17 0.20
C SER A 137 8.59 8.58 1.08
N ALA A 138 8.51 9.76 1.72
CA ALA A 138 9.46 10.16 2.75
C ALA A 138 9.43 9.21 3.96
N ILE A 139 8.30 8.55 4.20
CA ILE A 139 8.13 7.52 5.23
C ILE A 139 8.47 6.16 4.64
N SER A 140 9.15 5.34 5.44
CA SER A 140 9.63 4.01 5.07
C SER A 140 8.64 2.93 5.51
N TYR A 141 8.33 1.98 4.62
CA TYR A 141 7.39 0.88 4.88
C TYR A 141 8.03 -0.51 4.78
N PRO A 142 9.03 -0.87 5.61
CA PRO A 142 9.58 -2.22 5.63
C PRO A 142 8.52 -3.26 6.02
N SER A 143 7.52 -2.87 6.79
CA SER A 143 6.36 -3.70 7.13
C SER A 143 5.56 -4.12 5.89
N SER A 144 5.36 -3.23 4.92
CA SER A 144 4.67 -3.58 3.67
C SER A 144 5.43 -4.64 2.87
N VAL A 145 6.77 -4.64 2.93
CA VAL A 145 7.56 -5.73 2.33
C VAL A 145 7.25 -7.04 3.02
N LEU A 146 7.36 -7.09 4.36
CA LEU A 146 7.16 -8.32 5.13
C LEU A 146 5.73 -8.85 4.99
N MET A 147 4.73 -7.99 5.12
CA MET A 147 3.31 -8.37 5.09
C MET A 147 2.84 -8.87 3.72
N ASN A 148 3.52 -8.50 2.63
CA ASN A 148 3.19 -8.98 1.30
C ASN A 148 4.07 -10.16 0.86
N ALA A 149 5.38 -10.12 1.19
CA ALA A 149 6.31 -11.16 0.75
C ALA A 149 6.19 -12.45 1.57
N ILE A 150 5.99 -12.36 2.88
CA ILE A 150 5.95 -13.56 3.74
C ILE A 150 4.78 -14.48 3.40
N PRO A 151 3.54 -14.00 3.21
CA PRO A 151 2.45 -14.87 2.74
C PRO A 151 2.76 -15.55 1.41
N ALA A 152 3.38 -14.84 0.47
CA ALA A 152 3.80 -15.42 -0.81
C ALA A 152 4.87 -16.51 -0.63
N ILE A 153 5.86 -16.29 0.26
CA ILE A 153 6.88 -17.29 0.59
C ILE A 153 6.24 -18.54 1.21
N VAL A 154 5.34 -18.36 2.19
CA VAL A 154 4.64 -19.47 2.86
C VAL A 154 3.75 -20.23 1.89
N ALA A 155 3.11 -19.54 0.95
CA ALA A 155 2.32 -20.17 -0.12
C ALA A 155 3.18 -20.93 -1.15
N GLY A 156 4.50 -20.78 -1.13
CA GLY A 156 5.41 -21.47 -2.04
C GLY A 156 5.63 -20.77 -3.39
N VAL A 157 5.32 -19.48 -3.50
CA VAL A 157 5.57 -18.68 -4.71
C VAL A 157 7.05 -18.62 -5.01
N LYS A 158 7.45 -19.05 -6.22
CA LYS A 158 8.86 -19.18 -6.58
C LYS A 158 9.52 -17.84 -6.92
N ARG A 159 8.80 -16.96 -7.62
CA ARG A 159 9.31 -15.65 -8.06
C ARG A 159 8.52 -14.53 -7.40
N ILE A 160 9.21 -13.76 -6.53
CA ILE A 160 8.67 -12.57 -5.87
C ILE A 160 9.50 -11.38 -6.32
N ILE A 161 8.85 -10.40 -6.96
CA ILE A 161 9.49 -9.15 -7.34
C ILE A 161 8.99 -8.01 -6.45
N MET A 162 9.83 -7.03 -6.16
CA MET A 162 9.46 -5.83 -5.43
C MET A 162 9.42 -4.61 -6.33
N ILE A 163 8.30 -3.93 -6.33
CA ILE A 163 8.11 -2.62 -6.95
C ILE A 163 8.12 -1.58 -5.84
N ASN A 164 9.12 -0.69 -5.85
CA ASN A 164 9.25 0.39 -4.87
C ASN A 164 9.87 1.61 -5.51
N PRO A 165 9.12 2.69 -5.77
CA PRO A 165 9.66 3.89 -6.43
C PRO A 165 10.72 4.62 -5.60
N GLY A 166 10.80 4.31 -4.29
CA GLY A 166 11.64 5.06 -3.38
C GLY A 166 11.14 6.51 -3.18
N PHE A 167 11.99 7.34 -2.61
CA PHE A 167 11.78 8.77 -2.51
C PHE A 167 12.82 9.49 -3.36
N LYS A 168 12.37 10.20 -4.41
CA LYS A 168 13.25 10.83 -5.42
C LYS A 168 14.28 9.84 -6.00
N GLY A 169 13.81 8.62 -6.34
CA GLY A 169 14.63 7.55 -6.89
C GLY A 169 15.55 6.84 -5.90
N LYS A 170 15.57 7.23 -4.62
CA LYS A 170 16.37 6.56 -3.58
C LYS A 170 15.48 5.66 -2.72
N GLN A 171 15.82 4.39 -2.66
CA GLN A 171 15.12 3.42 -1.84
C GLN A 171 15.64 3.46 -0.40
N ASN A 172 14.73 3.27 0.55
CA ASN A 172 15.06 3.26 1.96
C ASN A 172 15.81 1.99 2.36
N SER A 173 16.85 2.11 3.17
CA SER A 173 17.69 0.98 3.60
C SER A 173 16.93 -0.08 4.40
N ALA A 174 15.91 0.29 5.19
CA ALA A 174 15.08 -0.66 5.93
C ALA A 174 14.18 -1.48 4.99
N VAL A 175 13.62 -0.85 3.93
CA VAL A 175 12.85 -1.53 2.87
C VAL A 175 13.74 -2.53 2.13
N LEU A 176 14.94 -2.12 1.74
CA LEU A 176 15.91 -2.98 1.07
C LEU A 176 16.37 -4.14 1.96
N TYR A 177 16.56 -3.91 3.27
CA TYR A 177 16.90 -4.95 4.21
C TYR A 177 15.76 -5.97 4.37
N ALA A 178 14.51 -5.51 4.49
CA ALA A 178 13.34 -6.38 4.55
C ALA A 178 13.20 -7.22 3.27
N ALA A 179 13.41 -6.63 2.09
CA ALA A 179 13.42 -7.35 0.82
C ALA A 179 14.50 -8.44 0.77
N ARG A 180 15.72 -8.13 1.24
CA ARG A 180 16.80 -9.11 1.36
C ARG A 180 16.46 -10.25 2.33
N LYS A 181 15.86 -9.93 3.47
CA LYS A 181 15.39 -10.92 4.46
C LYS A 181 14.37 -11.88 3.85
N CYS A 182 13.49 -11.37 2.99
CA CYS A 182 12.54 -12.14 2.21
C CYS A 182 13.16 -12.82 0.96
N LYS A 183 14.48 -12.74 0.76
CA LYS A 183 15.20 -13.32 -0.39
C LYS A 183 14.72 -12.80 -1.76
N ILE A 184 14.15 -11.59 -1.81
CA ILE A 184 13.72 -10.95 -3.06
C ILE A 184 14.96 -10.51 -3.84
N LYS A 185 15.12 -11.01 -5.06
CA LYS A 185 16.25 -10.74 -5.95
C LYS A 185 15.94 -9.62 -6.95
N GLU A 186 14.69 -9.54 -7.40
CA GLU A 186 14.23 -8.59 -8.41
C GLU A 186 13.59 -7.38 -7.72
N ILE A 187 14.26 -6.23 -7.79
CA ILE A 187 13.81 -4.97 -7.21
C ILE A 187 13.75 -3.93 -8.32
N TYR A 188 12.59 -3.27 -8.46
CA TYR A 188 12.36 -2.26 -9.47
C TYR A 188 12.05 -0.92 -8.81
N SER A 189 12.83 0.12 -9.18
CA SER A 189 12.72 1.49 -8.66
C SER A 189 11.69 2.28 -9.46
N ILE A 190 10.46 1.78 -9.49
CA ILE A 190 9.35 2.34 -10.29
C ILE A 190 8.09 2.41 -9.45
N GLY A 191 7.12 3.24 -9.87
CA GLY A 191 5.89 3.42 -9.12
C GLY A 191 4.67 3.85 -9.95
N GLY A 192 3.55 4.04 -9.26
CA GLY A 192 2.31 4.49 -9.86
C GLY A 192 1.68 3.51 -10.87
N PRO A 193 0.73 3.99 -11.69
CA PRO A 193 0.04 3.19 -12.70
C PRO A 193 0.97 2.56 -13.74
N SER A 194 2.06 3.24 -14.08
CA SER A 194 3.06 2.73 -15.04
C SER A 194 3.76 1.47 -14.55
N ALA A 195 4.08 1.41 -13.26
CA ALA A 195 4.69 0.24 -12.65
C ALA A 195 3.71 -0.95 -12.55
N ILE A 196 2.44 -0.68 -12.25
CA ILE A 196 1.37 -1.69 -12.24
C ILE A 196 1.20 -2.27 -13.64
N ALA A 197 1.13 -1.43 -14.68
CA ALA A 197 1.04 -1.87 -16.07
C ALA A 197 2.28 -2.69 -16.50
N ALA A 198 3.49 -2.26 -16.12
CA ALA A 198 4.72 -2.99 -16.42
C ALA A 198 4.75 -4.39 -15.80
N ALA A 199 4.27 -4.53 -14.56
CA ALA A 199 4.17 -5.84 -13.90
C ALA A 199 3.11 -6.75 -14.56
N ALA A 200 1.98 -6.19 -15.00
CA ALA A 200 0.89 -6.95 -15.58
C ALA A 200 1.18 -7.43 -17.00
N TYR A 201 1.71 -6.54 -17.85
CA TYR A 201 1.90 -6.85 -19.28
C TYR A 201 3.34 -7.26 -19.61
N GLY A 202 4.28 -7.01 -18.72
CA GLY A 202 5.69 -7.18 -18.98
C GLY A 202 6.29 -6.04 -19.81
N THR A 203 7.61 -5.92 -19.77
CA THR A 203 8.44 -5.06 -20.62
C THR A 203 9.72 -5.83 -20.97
N LYS A 204 10.66 -5.21 -21.70
CA LYS A 204 11.97 -5.86 -21.94
C LYS A 204 12.76 -6.10 -20.64
N LYS A 205 12.62 -5.21 -19.65
CA LYS A 205 13.34 -5.31 -18.37
C LYS A 205 12.56 -5.99 -17.25
N ILE A 206 11.24 -6.06 -17.37
CA ILE A 206 10.37 -6.58 -16.33
C ILE A 206 9.52 -7.70 -16.94
N GLN A 207 9.78 -8.93 -16.55
CA GLN A 207 8.93 -10.04 -16.92
C GLN A 207 7.59 -9.92 -16.20
N LYS A 208 6.48 -10.16 -16.91
CA LYS A 208 5.12 -10.14 -16.33
C LYS A 208 5.00 -11.09 -15.13
N VAL A 209 4.04 -10.82 -14.27
CA VAL A 209 3.72 -11.63 -13.09
C VAL A 209 2.28 -12.13 -13.14
N ASP A 210 1.97 -13.16 -12.35
CA ASP A 210 0.63 -13.74 -12.29
C ASP A 210 -0.28 -12.98 -11.33
N LYS A 211 0.31 -12.30 -10.33
CA LYS A 211 -0.45 -11.53 -9.34
C LYS A 211 0.32 -10.28 -8.88
N ILE A 212 -0.43 -9.21 -8.59
CA ILE A 212 0.10 -7.97 -8.00
C ILE A 212 -0.63 -7.73 -6.69
N VAL A 213 0.14 -7.53 -5.61
CA VAL A 213 -0.38 -7.27 -4.25
C VAL A 213 0.32 -6.07 -3.61
N GLY A 214 -0.25 -5.57 -2.54
CA GLY A 214 0.34 -4.49 -1.75
C GLY A 214 -0.38 -3.15 -1.89
N PRO A 215 -0.32 -2.29 -0.85
CA PRO A 215 -1.03 -1.02 -0.80
C PRO A 215 -0.42 0.00 -1.77
N GLY A 216 -1.23 0.95 -2.21
CA GLY A 216 -0.80 2.06 -3.03
C GLY A 216 -1.77 3.24 -2.92
N ASN A 217 -1.40 4.37 -3.51
CA ASN A 217 -2.29 5.54 -3.55
C ASN A 217 -3.48 5.31 -4.51
N ALA A 218 -4.38 6.29 -4.58
CA ALA A 218 -5.60 6.21 -5.41
C ALA A 218 -5.32 5.88 -6.90
N TYR A 219 -4.18 6.33 -7.45
CA TYR A 219 -3.79 6.03 -8.83
C TYR A 219 -3.34 4.57 -9.01
N VAL A 220 -2.62 4.02 -8.03
CA VAL A 220 -2.24 2.61 -8.01
C VAL A 220 -3.46 1.72 -7.84
N ALA A 221 -4.37 2.09 -6.94
CA ALA A 221 -5.64 1.38 -6.74
C ALA A 221 -6.51 1.41 -8.01
N ALA A 222 -6.57 2.56 -8.70
CA ALA A 222 -7.26 2.69 -9.97
C ALA A 222 -6.63 1.80 -11.06
N ALA A 223 -5.29 1.78 -11.15
CA ALA A 223 -4.58 0.93 -12.11
C ALA A 223 -4.83 -0.56 -11.84
N LYS A 224 -4.81 -1.00 -10.60
CA LYS A 224 -5.13 -2.38 -10.23
C LYS A 224 -6.55 -2.78 -10.63
N ARG A 225 -7.53 -1.90 -10.44
CA ARG A 225 -8.91 -2.15 -10.88
C ARG A 225 -9.02 -2.27 -12.39
N GLU A 226 -8.31 -1.43 -13.13
CA GLU A 226 -8.35 -1.43 -14.60
C GLU A 226 -7.74 -2.68 -15.23
N ILE A 227 -6.72 -3.26 -14.59
CA ILE A 227 -6.06 -4.48 -15.08
C ILE A 227 -6.59 -5.77 -14.43
N PHE A 228 -7.65 -5.67 -13.63
CA PHE A 228 -8.29 -6.85 -13.05
C PHE A 228 -8.79 -7.78 -14.17
N GLY A 229 -8.43 -9.06 -14.08
CA GLY A 229 -8.72 -10.03 -15.13
C GLY A 229 -7.55 -10.28 -16.11
N GLU A 230 -6.65 -9.32 -16.30
CA GLU A 230 -5.40 -9.52 -17.06
C GLU A 230 -4.30 -10.14 -16.19
N VAL A 231 -4.30 -9.78 -14.90
CA VAL A 231 -3.41 -10.28 -13.86
C VAL A 231 -4.19 -10.41 -12.55
N GLY A 232 -3.82 -11.37 -11.71
CA GLY A 232 -4.43 -11.51 -10.39
C GLY A 232 -4.19 -10.26 -9.53
N ILE A 233 -5.23 -9.77 -8.87
CA ILE A 233 -5.15 -8.67 -7.90
C ILE A 233 -5.67 -9.20 -6.57
N GLU A 234 -5.25 -8.60 -5.45
CA GLU A 234 -5.87 -8.87 -4.14
C GLU A 234 -7.37 -8.56 -4.18
N GLY A 235 -8.18 -9.36 -3.49
CA GLY A 235 -9.64 -9.27 -3.55
C GLY A 235 -10.23 -7.92 -3.14
N MET A 236 -9.48 -7.12 -2.36
CA MET A 236 -9.85 -5.77 -1.99
C MET A 236 -8.68 -4.82 -2.28
N THR A 237 -8.86 -3.93 -3.26
CA THR A 237 -7.87 -2.89 -3.55
C THR A 237 -7.89 -1.85 -2.45
N ALA A 238 -6.81 -1.76 -1.69
CA ALA A 238 -6.66 -0.73 -0.68
C ALA A 238 -6.69 0.66 -1.34
N GLY A 239 -7.63 1.49 -0.92
CA GLY A 239 -7.72 2.91 -1.26
C GLY A 239 -7.28 3.78 -0.07
N PRO A 240 -7.53 5.09 -0.12
CA PRO A 240 -7.34 5.97 1.03
C PRO A 240 -8.17 5.49 2.22
N SER A 241 -7.55 5.43 3.39
CA SER A 241 -8.18 4.88 4.60
C SER A 241 -8.99 5.92 5.36
N GLU A 242 -9.85 5.44 6.25
CA GLU A 242 -10.67 6.26 7.12
C GLU A 242 -10.53 5.76 8.56
N VAL A 243 -10.42 6.69 9.51
CA VAL A 243 -10.56 6.41 10.92
C VAL A 243 -11.69 7.25 11.49
N THR A 244 -12.61 6.61 12.22
CA THR A 244 -13.64 7.30 12.98
C THR A 244 -13.47 6.95 14.45
N ILE A 245 -13.21 7.98 15.27
CA ILE A 245 -13.05 7.84 16.70
C ILE A 245 -14.32 8.37 17.37
N VAL A 246 -15.01 7.50 18.09
CA VAL A 246 -16.17 7.86 18.90
C VAL A 246 -15.75 7.87 20.36
N CYS A 247 -15.84 9.03 21.00
CA CYS A 247 -15.35 9.19 22.37
C CYS A 247 -16.21 10.17 23.18
N ASP A 248 -16.02 10.13 24.49
CA ASP A 248 -16.74 10.93 25.47
C ASP A 248 -15.79 11.73 26.36
N LYS A 249 -16.33 12.41 27.38
CA LYS A 249 -15.60 13.26 28.32
C LYS A 249 -14.49 12.56 29.12
N PHE A 250 -14.48 11.23 29.16
CA PHE A 250 -13.50 10.45 29.92
C PHE A 250 -12.28 10.05 29.08
N SER A 251 -12.35 10.26 27.77
CA SER A 251 -11.26 9.94 26.87
C SER A 251 -10.10 10.94 26.99
N ASP A 252 -8.85 10.44 26.90
CA ASP A 252 -7.66 11.28 26.90
C ASP A 252 -7.53 12.05 25.57
N PRO A 253 -7.48 13.40 25.59
CA PRO A 253 -7.38 14.19 24.36
C PRO A 253 -6.10 13.96 23.56
N GLY A 254 -4.99 13.65 24.23
CA GLY A 254 -3.70 13.39 23.58
C GLY A 254 -3.71 12.07 22.82
N TRP A 255 -4.31 11.02 23.39
CA TRP A 255 -4.47 9.74 22.70
C TRP A 255 -5.40 9.86 21.50
N VAL A 256 -6.53 10.53 21.65
CA VAL A 256 -7.45 10.79 20.54
C VAL A 256 -6.78 11.57 19.41
N ALA A 257 -6.01 12.59 19.75
CA ALA A 257 -5.25 13.37 18.76
C ALA A 257 -4.20 12.51 18.05
N SER A 258 -3.48 11.66 18.78
CA SER A 258 -2.48 10.75 18.21
C SER A 258 -3.09 9.78 17.20
N ASP A 259 -4.24 9.18 17.51
CA ASP A 259 -4.95 8.26 16.61
C ASP A 259 -5.46 8.98 15.35
N LEU A 260 -5.96 10.22 15.47
CA LEU A 260 -6.37 11.02 14.32
C LEU A 260 -5.19 11.36 13.41
N ILE A 261 -4.03 11.72 13.98
CA ILE A 261 -2.81 12.04 13.25
C ILE A 261 -2.26 10.79 12.57
N ALA A 262 -2.25 9.65 13.25
CA ALA A 262 -1.73 8.41 12.72
C ALA A 262 -2.36 8.02 11.37
N GLN A 263 -3.66 8.35 11.15
CA GLN A 263 -4.29 8.15 9.84
C GLN A 263 -4.07 9.34 8.91
N ALA A 264 -4.18 10.58 9.42
CA ALA A 264 -4.11 11.78 8.59
C ALA A 264 -2.73 12.02 7.94
N GLU A 265 -1.65 11.42 8.46
CA GLU A 265 -0.29 11.58 7.92
C GLU A 265 -0.01 10.70 6.68
N HIS A 266 -0.82 9.67 6.42
CA HIS A 266 -0.55 8.69 5.36
C HIS A 266 -0.81 9.24 3.96
N ASP A 267 -1.97 9.87 3.70
CA ASP A 267 -2.31 10.43 2.38
C ASP A 267 -3.24 11.65 2.50
N ASN A 268 -3.19 12.53 1.49
CA ASN A 268 -4.07 13.71 1.43
C ASN A 268 -5.56 13.40 1.21
N LEU A 269 -5.88 12.16 0.84
CA LEU A 269 -7.22 11.65 0.67
C LEU A 269 -7.71 10.83 1.86
N ASP A 270 -6.85 10.58 2.84
CA ASP A 270 -7.23 9.91 4.08
C ASP A 270 -8.12 10.80 4.93
N GLN A 271 -9.03 10.18 5.67
CA GLN A 271 -9.99 10.89 6.50
C GLN A 271 -9.87 10.45 7.96
N SER A 272 -9.75 11.44 8.84
CA SER A 272 -9.78 11.24 10.29
C SER A 272 -10.97 12.00 10.86
N ILE A 273 -11.90 11.27 11.47
CA ILE A 273 -13.18 11.80 11.94
C ILE A 273 -13.28 11.58 13.44
N LEU A 274 -13.54 12.66 14.19
CA LEU A 274 -13.87 12.62 15.61
C LEU A 274 -15.36 12.84 15.81
N VAL A 275 -16.00 11.93 16.52
CA VAL A 275 -17.40 12.03 16.93
C VAL A 275 -17.48 12.09 18.46
N SER A 276 -17.99 13.17 19.00
CA SER A 276 -18.19 13.32 20.45
C SER A 276 -19.39 14.21 20.75
N LYS A 277 -20.08 13.90 21.86
CA LYS A 277 -21.12 14.77 22.45
C LYS A 277 -20.49 15.88 23.33
N ASP A 278 -19.23 15.76 23.71
CA ASP A 278 -18.56 16.69 24.61
C ASP A 278 -17.73 17.72 23.82
N LYS A 279 -18.24 18.94 23.77
CA LYS A 279 -17.54 20.06 23.12
C LYS A 279 -16.20 20.38 23.78
N LYS A 280 -16.08 20.26 25.12
CA LYS A 280 -14.82 20.53 25.84
C LYS A 280 -13.72 19.55 25.42
N LEU A 281 -14.08 18.27 25.22
CA LEU A 281 -13.15 17.28 24.71
C LEU A 281 -12.69 17.63 23.29
N ILE A 282 -13.64 17.96 22.37
CA ILE A 282 -13.31 18.36 21.00
C ILE A 282 -12.33 19.55 21.00
N ASP A 283 -12.56 20.56 21.84
CA ASP A 283 -11.68 21.72 21.91
C ASP A 283 -10.29 21.36 22.46
N LYS A 284 -10.19 20.47 23.46
CA LYS A 284 -8.90 19.93 23.96
C LYS A 284 -8.16 19.13 22.88
N VAL A 285 -8.85 18.25 22.17
CA VAL A 285 -8.23 17.48 21.05
C VAL A 285 -7.70 18.41 19.96
N LYS A 286 -8.42 19.50 19.63
CA LYS A 286 -7.91 20.51 18.70
C LYS A 286 -6.61 21.16 19.16
N ILE A 287 -6.46 21.40 20.46
CA ILE A 287 -5.22 21.95 21.04
C ILE A 287 -4.09 20.93 20.89
N GLU A 288 -4.35 19.64 21.19
CA GLU A 288 -3.35 18.58 21.03
C GLU A 288 -2.89 18.42 19.57
N LEU A 289 -3.81 18.48 18.60
CA LEU A 289 -3.49 18.43 17.17
C LEU A 289 -2.61 19.60 16.67
N GLN A 290 -2.43 20.66 17.48
CA GLN A 290 -1.60 21.82 17.13
C GLN A 290 -0.17 21.75 17.68
N LYS A 291 0.09 20.82 18.63
CA LYS A 291 1.42 20.57 19.19
C LYS A 291 2.30 19.83 18.20
#